data_193eba67f4fafa059f18c9870eecf703
#
_entry.id   193eba67f4fafa059f18c9870eecf703
#
_cell.length_a   1.000
_cell.length_b   1.000
_cell.length_c   1.000
_cell.angle_alpha   90.00
_cell.angle_beta   90.00
_cell.angle_gamma   90.00
#
_symmetry.space_group_name_H-M   'P 1'
#
loop_
_entity.id
_entity.type
_entity.pdbx_description
1 polymer ?
#
loop_
_entity_poly.entity_id
_entity_poly.type
_entity_poly.pdbx_seq_one_letter_code
_entity_poly.pdbx_strand_id
1 'polypeptide(L)'
;MSKTVIVTGASQGIGAGAVKAFLDKGYNVVATSRSVTRSKELPSSPRLALVDGDIGDASVAAKVAETAISKFGSIDALINNAGIFFPKAFTDYTGEDLKKLSSTNLEGYLYITQFAVKQMLAQKSGGSVVGITSSLVENPILGLNVSVPMITKGGIDAMSRNLAVEYAKQGIRFNTVAPGMVDTPLHKDDPQEFLRTLAPLGTVSSVKDIVDAIVYLTEAQNVTGESVHVDGGAHSGRW
;
A
#
# COMPACT_ATOMS: atom_id res chain seq x y z
N MET A 1 -22.87 -10.42 5.56
CA MET A 1 -21.93 -10.84 4.49
C MET A 1 -20.52 -10.52 4.95
N SER A 2 -19.53 -11.33 4.58
CA SER A 2 -18.12 -11.02 4.89
C SER A 2 -17.67 -9.81 4.07
N LYS A 3 -16.90 -8.90 4.69
CA LYS A 3 -16.32 -7.74 4.00
C LYS A 3 -15.30 -8.20 2.96
N THR A 4 -15.15 -7.43 1.89
CA THR A 4 -14.19 -7.70 0.82
C THR A 4 -13.10 -6.62 0.78
N VAL A 5 -11.84 -7.05 0.75
CA VAL A 5 -10.66 -6.19 0.64
C VAL A 5 -9.89 -6.50 -0.65
N ILE A 6 -9.46 -5.46 -1.35
CA ILE A 6 -8.50 -5.56 -2.46
C ILE A 6 -7.11 -5.25 -1.91
N VAL A 7 -6.11 -6.07 -2.25
CA VAL A 7 -4.70 -5.85 -1.89
C VAL A 7 -3.86 -5.82 -3.16
N THR A 8 -3.21 -4.71 -3.45
CA THR A 8 -2.29 -4.58 -4.58
C THR A 8 -0.85 -4.88 -4.17
N GLY A 9 -0.01 -5.35 -5.10
CA GLY A 9 1.37 -5.77 -4.80
C GLY A 9 1.43 -6.98 -3.87
N ALA A 10 0.47 -7.90 -3.99
CA ALA A 10 0.18 -8.93 -3.01
C ALA A 10 1.05 -10.20 -3.10
N SER A 11 2.00 -10.27 -4.04
CA SER A 11 2.75 -11.53 -4.28
C SER A 11 3.80 -11.87 -3.23
N GLN A 12 4.25 -10.89 -2.43
CA GLN A 12 5.29 -11.06 -1.42
C GLN A 12 5.27 -9.91 -0.38
N GLY A 13 6.06 -10.04 0.68
CA GLY A 13 6.33 -8.99 1.67
C GLY A 13 5.06 -8.46 2.33
N ILE A 14 4.94 -7.11 2.45
CA ILE A 14 3.81 -6.45 3.12
C ILE A 14 2.47 -6.85 2.51
N GLY A 15 2.38 -6.89 1.16
CA GLY A 15 1.14 -7.25 0.48
C GLY A 15 0.69 -8.69 0.77
N ALA A 16 1.60 -9.67 0.74
CA ALA A 16 1.29 -11.05 1.09
C ALA A 16 0.90 -11.20 2.57
N GLY A 17 1.60 -10.46 3.45
CA GLY A 17 1.24 -10.39 4.87
C GLY A 17 -0.16 -9.84 5.10
N ALA A 18 -0.53 -8.77 4.40
CA ALA A 18 -1.87 -8.19 4.47
C ALA A 18 -2.95 -9.17 3.99
N VAL A 19 -2.71 -9.89 2.88
CA VAL A 19 -3.64 -10.93 2.40
C VAL A 19 -3.91 -11.96 3.48
N LYS A 20 -2.86 -12.49 4.13
CA LYS A 20 -3.00 -13.49 5.21
C LYS A 20 -3.82 -12.92 6.37
N ALA A 21 -3.46 -11.73 6.85
CA ALA A 21 -4.14 -11.11 7.99
C ALA A 21 -5.64 -10.86 7.74
N PHE A 22 -6.01 -10.40 6.55
CA PHE A 22 -7.42 -10.20 6.22
C PHE A 22 -8.19 -11.52 6.04
N LEU A 23 -7.56 -12.56 5.48
CA LEU A 23 -8.17 -13.90 5.43
C LEU A 23 -8.42 -14.46 6.83
N ASP A 24 -7.45 -14.33 7.75
CA ASP A 24 -7.57 -14.76 9.14
C ASP A 24 -8.69 -14.01 9.89
N LYS A 25 -8.91 -12.75 9.56
CA LYS A 25 -10.02 -11.93 10.07
C LYS A 25 -11.38 -12.24 9.40
N GLY A 26 -11.43 -13.15 8.46
CA GLY A 26 -12.67 -13.58 7.79
C GLY A 26 -13.10 -12.72 6.60
N TYR A 27 -12.24 -11.84 6.11
CA TYR A 27 -12.51 -11.10 4.89
C TYR A 27 -12.44 -11.98 3.64
N ASN A 28 -13.18 -11.61 2.61
CA ASN A 28 -12.86 -12.00 1.26
C ASN A 28 -11.72 -11.12 0.75
N VAL A 29 -10.78 -11.68 0.00
CA VAL A 29 -9.61 -10.96 -0.48
C VAL A 29 -9.46 -11.11 -1.98
N VAL A 30 -9.29 -9.99 -2.68
CA VAL A 30 -8.81 -9.97 -4.07
C VAL A 30 -7.36 -9.48 -4.07
N ALA A 31 -6.44 -10.37 -4.38
CA ALA A 31 -5.01 -10.09 -4.42
C ALA A 31 -4.55 -9.88 -5.86
N THR A 32 -3.79 -8.80 -6.11
CA THR A 32 -3.25 -8.53 -7.44
C THR A 32 -1.76 -8.19 -7.40
N SER A 33 -1.03 -8.67 -8.37
CA SER A 33 0.30 -8.26 -8.76
C SER A 33 0.59 -8.74 -10.19
N ARG A 34 1.72 -8.36 -10.77
CA ARG A 34 2.11 -8.80 -12.13
C ARG A 34 2.11 -10.33 -12.31
N SER A 35 2.26 -11.08 -11.23
CA SER A 35 2.30 -12.55 -11.25
C SER A 35 1.86 -13.17 -9.92
N VAL A 36 0.74 -12.68 -9.36
CA VAL A 36 0.24 -13.12 -8.05
C VAL A 36 -0.15 -14.59 -8.03
N THR A 37 -0.62 -15.13 -9.15
CA THR A 37 -0.96 -16.56 -9.28
C THR A 37 0.23 -17.51 -9.11
N ARG A 38 1.46 -17.01 -9.27
CA ARG A 38 2.72 -17.77 -9.05
C ARG A 38 3.32 -17.57 -7.67
N SER A 39 2.68 -16.78 -6.82
CA SER A 39 3.16 -16.54 -5.46
C SER A 39 3.13 -17.83 -4.63
N LYS A 40 4.24 -18.13 -3.97
CA LYS A 40 4.35 -19.24 -3.00
C LYS A 40 4.00 -18.81 -1.57
N GLU A 41 3.80 -17.52 -1.35
CA GLU A 41 3.51 -16.96 -0.02
C GLU A 41 2.02 -16.94 0.31
N LEU A 42 1.15 -17.04 -0.70
CA LEU A 42 -0.29 -16.94 -0.50
C LEU A 42 -0.93 -18.30 -0.23
N PRO A 43 -1.85 -18.38 0.76
CA PRO A 43 -2.57 -19.62 1.04
C PRO A 43 -3.63 -19.91 -0.02
N SER A 44 -4.03 -21.16 -0.15
CA SER A 44 -5.25 -21.51 -0.88
C SER A 44 -6.47 -21.26 0.01
N SER A 45 -7.45 -20.54 -0.50
CA SER A 45 -8.69 -20.22 0.23
C SER A 45 -9.84 -19.95 -0.72
N PRO A 46 -11.08 -20.40 -0.43
CA PRO A 46 -12.28 -20.04 -1.19
C PRO A 46 -12.60 -18.54 -1.10
N ARG A 47 -12.06 -17.86 -0.06
CA ARG A 47 -12.19 -16.40 0.13
C ARG A 47 -11.06 -15.60 -0.54
N LEU A 48 -10.19 -16.24 -1.31
CA LEU A 48 -9.11 -15.57 -2.04
C LEU A 48 -9.36 -15.65 -3.55
N ALA A 49 -9.27 -14.51 -4.22
CA ALA A 49 -9.20 -14.40 -5.68
C ALA A 49 -7.86 -13.78 -6.08
N LEU A 50 -7.25 -14.31 -7.12
CA LEU A 50 -5.96 -13.85 -7.63
C LEU A 50 -6.14 -13.26 -9.03
N VAL A 51 -5.61 -12.06 -9.27
CA VAL A 51 -5.66 -11.38 -10.56
C VAL A 51 -4.26 -10.94 -10.97
N ASP A 52 -3.70 -11.55 -11.98
CA ASP A 52 -2.41 -11.14 -12.55
C ASP A 52 -2.60 -9.90 -13.43
N GLY A 53 -1.66 -8.96 -13.33
CA GLY A 53 -1.56 -7.78 -14.19
C GLY A 53 -0.76 -6.64 -13.56
N ASP A 54 -0.40 -5.66 -14.39
CA ASP A 54 0.25 -4.43 -13.93
C ASP A 54 -0.82 -3.43 -13.49
N ILE A 55 -0.79 -3.02 -12.24
CA ILE A 55 -1.80 -2.11 -11.67
C ILE A 55 -1.70 -0.69 -12.26
N GLY A 56 -0.59 -0.34 -12.90
CA GLY A 56 -0.44 0.88 -13.69
C GLY A 56 -1.27 0.88 -14.99
N ASP A 57 -1.89 -0.25 -15.34
CA ASP A 57 -2.86 -0.35 -16.44
C ASP A 57 -4.28 -0.25 -15.89
N ALA A 58 -5.02 0.75 -16.34
CA ALA A 58 -6.41 0.98 -15.92
C ALA A 58 -7.33 -0.21 -16.22
N SER A 59 -7.05 -0.99 -17.27
CA SER A 59 -7.82 -2.19 -17.60
C SER A 59 -7.63 -3.30 -16.58
N VAL A 60 -6.44 -3.43 -16.02
CA VAL A 60 -6.14 -4.37 -14.92
C VAL A 60 -6.84 -3.93 -13.64
N ALA A 61 -6.80 -2.63 -13.31
CA ALA A 61 -7.51 -2.08 -12.17
C ALA A 61 -9.04 -2.34 -12.26
N ALA A 62 -9.62 -2.16 -13.45
CA ALA A 62 -11.02 -2.49 -13.73
C ALA A 62 -11.32 -3.97 -13.47
N LYS A 63 -10.48 -4.88 -14.02
CA LYS A 63 -10.63 -6.33 -13.84
C LYS A 63 -10.52 -6.74 -12.37
N VAL A 64 -9.64 -6.13 -11.59
CA VAL A 64 -9.50 -6.39 -10.15
C VAL A 64 -10.78 -6.00 -9.41
N ALA A 65 -11.31 -4.80 -9.67
CA ALA A 65 -12.56 -4.33 -9.06
C ALA A 65 -13.75 -5.20 -9.48
N GLU A 66 -13.87 -5.54 -10.76
CA GLU A 66 -14.92 -6.43 -11.28
C GLU A 66 -14.85 -7.82 -10.63
N THR A 67 -13.65 -8.36 -10.42
CA THR A 67 -13.46 -9.64 -9.71
C THR A 67 -13.98 -9.57 -8.27
N ALA A 68 -13.73 -8.46 -7.55
CA ALA A 68 -14.24 -8.28 -6.20
C ALA A 68 -15.78 -8.25 -6.18
N ILE A 69 -16.39 -7.54 -7.11
CA ILE A 69 -17.82 -7.37 -7.20
C ILE A 69 -18.50 -8.69 -7.63
N SER A 70 -18.02 -9.31 -8.70
CA SER A 70 -18.65 -10.51 -9.26
C SER A 70 -18.49 -11.73 -8.36
N LYS A 71 -17.34 -11.88 -7.67
CA LYS A 71 -17.08 -13.05 -6.84
C LYS A 71 -17.57 -12.89 -5.41
N PHE A 72 -17.50 -11.68 -4.85
CA PHE A 72 -17.73 -11.43 -3.42
C PHE A 72 -18.85 -10.40 -3.13
N GLY A 73 -19.31 -9.69 -4.15
CA GLY A 73 -20.47 -8.79 -4.05
C GLY A 73 -20.15 -7.38 -3.56
N SER A 74 -18.94 -7.09 -3.05
CA SER A 74 -18.62 -5.78 -2.49
C SER A 74 -17.14 -5.42 -2.61
N ILE A 75 -16.83 -4.13 -2.41
CA ILE A 75 -15.50 -3.61 -2.07
C ILE A 75 -15.66 -2.78 -0.81
N ASP A 76 -15.15 -3.26 0.32
CA ASP A 76 -15.26 -2.60 1.63
C ASP A 76 -13.95 -1.96 2.06
N ALA A 77 -12.82 -2.49 1.54
CA ALA A 77 -11.50 -1.93 1.78
C ALA A 77 -10.58 -2.08 0.55
N LEU A 78 -9.62 -1.16 0.44
CA LEU A 78 -8.55 -1.19 -0.55
C LEU A 78 -7.21 -0.94 0.14
N ILE A 79 -6.26 -1.86 -0.04
CA ILE A 79 -4.87 -1.70 0.40
C ILE A 79 -3.99 -1.45 -0.82
N ASN A 80 -3.63 -0.19 -1.04
CA ASN A 80 -2.75 0.26 -2.10
C ASN A 80 -1.29 0.09 -1.69
N ASN A 81 -0.78 -1.14 -1.83
CA ASN A 81 0.57 -1.50 -1.46
C ASN A 81 1.51 -1.65 -2.67
N ALA A 82 0.99 -1.90 -3.87
CA ALA A 82 1.83 -2.01 -5.06
C ALA A 82 2.72 -0.77 -5.22
N GLY A 83 4.00 -1.01 -5.43
CA GLY A 83 4.97 0.07 -5.62
C GLY A 83 6.33 -0.47 -6.00
N ILE A 84 7.10 0.37 -6.66
CA ILE A 84 8.52 0.16 -6.95
C ILE A 84 9.34 1.27 -6.31
N PHE A 85 10.57 0.92 -5.99
CA PHE A 85 11.51 1.82 -5.34
C PHE A 85 12.93 1.47 -5.80
N PHE A 86 13.70 2.48 -6.15
CA PHE A 86 15.12 2.33 -6.43
C PHE A 86 15.85 3.66 -6.18
N PRO A 87 16.96 3.64 -5.43
CA PRO A 87 17.78 4.84 -5.17
C PRO A 87 18.71 5.12 -6.33
N LYS A 88 18.92 6.42 -6.64
CA LYS A 88 19.96 6.93 -7.55
C LYS A 88 20.39 8.30 -7.09
N ALA A 89 21.62 8.74 -7.46
CA ALA A 89 21.95 10.16 -7.37
C ALA A 89 20.94 10.98 -8.22
N PHE A 90 20.57 12.15 -7.75
CA PHE A 90 19.53 12.95 -8.42
C PHE A 90 19.84 13.20 -9.90
N THR A 91 21.10 13.48 -10.21
CA THR A 91 21.58 13.73 -11.60
C THR A 91 21.49 12.51 -12.51
N ASP A 92 21.36 11.30 -11.96
CA ASP A 92 21.35 10.05 -12.74
C ASP A 92 19.93 9.52 -12.98
N TYR A 93 18.91 10.16 -12.36
CA TYR A 93 17.52 9.84 -12.68
C TYR A 93 17.17 10.35 -14.07
N THR A 94 16.53 9.49 -14.85
CA THR A 94 16.05 9.79 -16.20
C THR A 94 14.54 10.06 -16.21
N GLY A 95 14.04 10.65 -17.31
CA GLY A 95 12.60 10.79 -17.52
C GLY A 95 11.88 9.43 -17.56
N GLU A 96 12.57 8.35 -18.00
CA GLU A 96 12.02 6.99 -17.98
C GLU A 96 11.89 6.42 -16.57
N ASP A 97 12.85 6.71 -15.69
CA ASP A 97 12.75 6.35 -14.28
C ASP A 97 11.53 7.00 -13.61
N LEU A 98 11.33 8.29 -13.84
CA LEU A 98 10.16 9.02 -13.35
C LEU A 98 8.87 8.44 -13.91
N LYS A 99 8.80 8.17 -15.22
CA LYS A 99 7.63 7.55 -15.85
C LYS A 99 7.32 6.19 -15.25
N LYS A 100 8.32 5.35 -15.07
CA LYS A 100 8.17 4.01 -14.46
C LYS A 100 7.67 4.07 -13.02
N LEU A 101 8.25 4.96 -12.20
CA LEU A 101 7.82 5.20 -10.83
C LEU A 101 6.39 5.73 -10.79
N SER A 102 6.05 6.70 -11.65
CA SER A 102 4.72 7.30 -11.71
C SER A 102 3.67 6.28 -12.15
N SER A 103 3.95 5.48 -13.17
CA SER A 103 2.99 4.49 -13.66
C SER A 103 2.62 3.48 -12.58
N THR A 104 3.61 2.85 -11.92
CA THR A 104 3.31 1.86 -10.89
C THR A 104 2.75 2.49 -9.62
N ASN A 105 3.40 3.56 -9.11
CA ASN A 105 3.08 4.08 -7.78
C ASN A 105 1.89 5.04 -7.77
N LEU A 106 1.79 5.97 -8.74
CA LEU A 106 0.73 6.99 -8.76
C LEU A 106 -0.47 6.58 -9.62
N GLU A 107 -0.24 6.18 -10.89
CA GLU A 107 -1.34 5.77 -11.77
C GLU A 107 -1.98 4.48 -11.23
N GLY A 108 -1.16 3.53 -10.76
CA GLY A 108 -1.66 2.32 -10.11
C GLY A 108 -2.51 2.61 -8.87
N TYR A 109 -2.09 3.56 -8.04
CA TYR A 109 -2.90 4.03 -6.90
C TYR A 109 -4.20 4.67 -7.38
N LEU A 110 -4.11 5.59 -8.35
CA LEU A 110 -5.25 6.35 -8.87
C LEU A 110 -6.34 5.43 -9.44
N TYR A 111 -5.96 4.55 -10.39
CA TYR A 111 -6.94 3.76 -11.13
C TYR A 111 -7.75 2.83 -10.23
N ILE A 112 -7.08 2.03 -9.40
CA ILE A 112 -7.81 1.11 -8.53
C ILE A 112 -8.61 1.84 -7.45
N THR A 113 -8.11 2.99 -6.95
CA THR A 113 -8.85 3.81 -6.00
C THR A 113 -10.13 4.37 -6.61
N GLN A 114 -10.10 4.83 -7.87
CA GLN A 114 -11.30 5.31 -8.56
C GLN A 114 -12.36 4.22 -8.68
N PHE A 115 -11.99 2.99 -9.04
CA PHE A 115 -12.93 1.87 -9.12
C PHE A 115 -13.47 1.48 -7.75
N ALA A 116 -12.63 1.41 -6.73
CA ALA A 116 -13.05 1.08 -5.37
C ALA A 116 -14.01 2.13 -4.81
N VAL A 117 -13.70 3.43 -4.96
CA VAL A 117 -14.57 4.52 -4.49
C VAL A 117 -15.91 4.53 -5.22
N LYS A 118 -15.94 4.36 -6.54
CA LYS A 118 -17.19 4.25 -7.30
C LYS A 118 -18.08 3.13 -6.74
N GLN A 119 -17.51 1.99 -6.42
CA GLN A 119 -18.24 0.87 -5.85
C GLN A 119 -18.70 1.16 -4.42
N MET A 120 -17.83 1.73 -3.56
CA MET A 120 -18.19 2.12 -2.19
C MET A 120 -19.35 3.14 -2.18
N LEU A 121 -19.34 4.10 -3.10
CA LEU A 121 -20.44 5.06 -3.28
C LEU A 121 -21.74 4.37 -3.71
N ALA A 122 -21.68 3.42 -4.63
CA ALA A 122 -22.85 2.65 -5.07
C ALA A 122 -23.43 1.77 -3.96
N GLN A 123 -22.56 1.21 -3.10
CA GLN A 123 -22.96 0.40 -1.94
C GLN A 123 -23.59 1.22 -0.81
N LYS A 124 -23.22 2.50 -0.69
CA LYS A 124 -23.65 3.40 0.41
C LYS A 124 -23.30 2.89 1.81
N SER A 125 -22.28 2.02 1.91
CA SER A 125 -21.82 1.40 3.17
C SER A 125 -20.58 2.06 3.75
N GLY A 126 -20.05 3.10 3.09
CA GLY A 126 -18.72 3.64 3.37
C GLY A 126 -17.62 2.70 2.89
N GLY A 127 -16.41 2.87 3.42
CA GLY A 127 -15.26 2.05 3.06
C GLY A 127 -13.96 2.56 3.67
N SER A 128 -12.87 1.86 3.40
CA SER A 128 -11.52 2.24 3.85
C SER A 128 -10.49 2.06 2.74
N VAL A 129 -9.69 3.08 2.49
CA VAL A 129 -8.53 3.02 1.59
C VAL A 129 -7.26 3.29 2.41
N VAL A 130 -6.31 2.37 2.35
CA VAL A 130 -5.00 2.51 3.02
C VAL A 130 -3.90 2.47 1.97
N GLY A 131 -3.13 3.54 1.87
CA GLY A 131 -1.97 3.66 0.99
C GLY A 131 -0.65 3.34 1.72
N ILE A 132 0.31 2.72 1.03
CA ILE A 132 1.66 2.52 1.58
C ILE A 132 2.60 3.59 1.00
N THR A 133 3.02 4.51 1.87
CA THR A 133 3.95 5.60 1.55
C THR A 133 5.39 5.29 1.97
N SER A 134 6.07 6.18 2.64
CA SER A 134 7.39 6.00 3.25
C SER A 134 7.63 7.11 4.26
N SER A 135 8.27 6.82 5.37
CA SER A 135 8.72 7.83 6.36
C SER A 135 9.72 8.84 5.75
N LEU A 136 10.41 8.46 4.69
CA LEU A 136 11.34 9.32 3.96
C LEU A 136 10.66 10.49 3.21
N VAL A 137 9.33 10.50 3.07
CA VAL A 137 8.59 11.62 2.50
C VAL A 137 8.71 12.85 3.40
N GLU A 138 8.59 12.66 4.70
CA GLU A 138 8.63 13.75 5.69
C GLU A 138 10.04 13.93 6.28
N ASN A 139 10.80 12.85 6.41
CA ASN A 139 12.12 12.85 7.04
C ASN A 139 13.21 12.23 6.15
N PRO A 140 13.80 13.01 5.23
CA PRO A 140 14.92 12.56 4.42
C PRO A 140 16.13 12.20 5.29
N ILE A 141 16.82 11.11 4.98
CA ILE A 141 18.00 10.64 5.66
C ILE A 141 19.23 10.90 4.79
N LEU A 142 20.27 11.50 5.39
CA LEU A 142 21.54 11.74 4.71
C LEU A 142 22.13 10.42 4.19
N GLY A 143 22.54 10.38 2.92
CA GLY A 143 23.10 9.20 2.27
C GLY A 143 22.05 8.33 1.55
N LEU A 144 20.76 8.56 1.74
CA LEU A 144 19.72 7.90 0.97
C LEU A 144 19.25 8.77 -0.20
N ASN A 145 19.70 8.43 -1.41
CA ASN A 145 19.44 9.19 -2.63
C ASN A 145 18.10 8.76 -3.27
N VAL A 146 16.99 9.25 -2.73
CA VAL A 146 15.64 8.76 -3.07
C VAL A 146 14.65 9.87 -3.48
N SER A 147 15.16 11.03 -3.90
CA SER A 147 14.34 12.20 -4.23
C SER A 147 13.20 11.91 -5.21
N VAL A 148 13.46 11.15 -6.29
CA VAL A 148 12.45 10.87 -7.33
C VAL A 148 11.40 9.85 -6.86
N PRO A 149 11.74 8.72 -6.20
CA PRO A 149 10.73 7.88 -5.54
C PRO A 149 9.84 8.65 -4.56
N MET A 150 10.37 9.63 -3.82
CA MET A 150 9.59 10.41 -2.85
C MET A 150 8.57 11.35 -3.51
N ILE A 151 8.75 11.76 -4.78
CA ILE A 151 7.69 12.45 -5.54
C ILE A 151 6.42 11.59 -5.58
N THR A 152 6.57 10.32 -5.89
CA THR A 152 5.40 9.42 -6.01
C THR A 152 4.80 9.07 -4.65
N LYS A 153 5.63 8.83 -3.63
CA LYS A 153 5.17 8.51 -2.27
C LYS A 153 4.52 9.71 -1.59
N GLY A 154 5.08 10.91 -1.76
CA GLY A 154 4.47 12.15 -1.30
C GLY A 154 3.17 12.48 -2.04
N GLY A 155 3.10 12.15 -3.34
CA GLY A 155 1.88 12.27 -4.13
C GLY A 155 0.73 11.40 -3.60
N ILE A 156 1.02 10.15 -3.18
CA ILE A 156 0.04 9.26 -2.53
C ILE A 156 -0.46 9.87 -1.21
N ASP A 157 0.44 10.39 -0.38
CA ASP A 157 0.08 11.01 0.89
C ASP A 157 -0.83 12.23 0.68
N ALA A 158 -0.42 13.14 -0.20
CA ALA A 158 -1.22 14.32 -0.54
C ALA A 158 -2.60 13.94 -1.11
N MET A 159 -2.67 12.95 -2.00
CA MET A 159 -3.93 12.46 -2.57
C MET A 159 -4.83 11.87 -1.48
N SER A 160 -4.27 11.05 -0.59
CA SER A 160 -5.03 10.42 0.50
C SER A 160 -5.65 11.45 1.43
N ARG A 161 -4.92 12.50 1.82
CA ARG A 161 -5.43 13.59 2.68
C ARG A 161 -6.58 14.36 2.01
N ASN A 162 -6.47 14.65 0.71
CA ASN A 162 -7.53 15.33 -0.03
C ASN A 162 -8.78 14.45 -0.17
N LEU A 163 -8.62 13.18 -0.53
CA LEU A 163 -9.74 12.23 -0.65
C LEU A 163 -10.42 11.96 0.70
N ALA A 164 -9.68 12.01 1.81
CA ALA A 164 -10.24 11.89 3.15
C ALA A 164 -11.29 12.97 3.44
N VAL A 165 -11.04 14.19 3.00
CA VAL A 165 -11.98 15.32 3.15
C VAL A 165 -13.12 15.23 2.11
N GLU A 166 -12.77 14.92 0.85
CA GLU A 166 -13.72 14.83 -0.26
C GLU A 166 -14.84 13.82 0.01
N TYR A 167 -14.48 12.64 0.54
CA TYR A 167 -15.42 11.53 0.76
C TYR A 167 -15.84 11.30 2.21
N ALA A 168 -15.50 12.20 3.14
CA ALA A 168 -15.86 12.07 4.56
C ALA A 168 -17.36 11.87 4.80
N LYS A 169 -18.21 12.65 4.11
CA LYS A 169 -19.67 12.58 4.26
C LYS A 169 -20.28 11.27 3.77
N GLN A 170 -19.56 10.56 2.89
CA GLN A 170 -19.96 9.24 2.39
C GLN A 170 -19.42 8.11 3.26
N GLY A 171 -18.69 8.42 4.34
CA GLY A 171 -18.12 7.44 5.24
C GLY A 171 -16.94 6.64 4.62
N ILE A 172 -16.32 7.16 3.55
CA ILE A 172 -15.14 6.54 2.95
C ILE A 172 -13.91 7.21 3.55
N ARG A 173 -13.08 6.41 4.23
CA ARG A 173 -11.89 6.88 4.94
C ARG A 173 -10.64 6.60 4.11
N PHE A 174 -9.70 7.54 4.15
CA PHE A 174 -8.41 7.44 3.46
C PHE A 174 -7.30 7.71 4.46
N ASN A 175 -6.38 6.77 4.58
CA ASN A 175 -5.22 6.89 5.45
C ASN A 175 -3.98 6.31 4.75
N THR A 176 -2.81 6.58 5.31
CA THR A 176 -1.57 5.99 4.83
C THR A 176 -0.80 5.34 5.98
N VAL A 177 -0.03 4.31 5.65
CA VAL A 177 1.04 3.81 6.49
C VAL A 177 2.35 4.27 5.86
N ALA A 178 3.23 4.85 6.66
CA ALA A 178 4.55 5.32 6.27
C ALA A 178 5.63 4.43 6.91
N PRO A 179 6.04 3.33 6.26
CA PRO A 179 7.09 2.47 6.77
C PRO A 179 8.46 3.15 6.75
N GLY A 180 9.30 2.79 7.72
CA GLY A 180 10.75 2.90 7.62
C GLY A 180 11.36 1.73 6.85
N MET A 181 12.49 1.21 7.34
CA MET A 181 13.10 -0.01 6.81
C MET A 181 12.30 -1.22 7.27
N VAL A 182 11.91 -2.08 6.33
CA VAL A 182 11.09 -3.27 6.59
C VAL A 182 11.80 -4.52 6.08
N ASP A 183 11.84 -5.57 6.87
CA ASP A 183 12.39 -6.86 6.47
C ASP A 183 11.51 -7.53 5.41
N THR A 184 11.82 -7.23 4.16
CA THR A 184 11.12 -7.71 2.96
C THR A 184 12.13 -8.06 1.87
N PRO A 185 11.71 -8.77 0.80
CA PRO A 185 12.57 -9.03 -0.35
C PRO A 185 13.17 -7.76 -1.02
N LEU A 186 12.61 -6.58 -0.76
CA LEU A 186 13.16 -5.31 -1.25
C LEU A 186 14.54 -5.01 -0.65
N HIS A 187 14.76 -5.39 0.61
CA HIS A 187 15.97 -5.12 1.39
C HIS A 187 16.83 -6.36 1.67
N LYS A 188 16.61 -7.46 0.91
CA LYS A 188 17.29 -8.74 1.14
C LYS A 188 18.83 -8.67 0.98
N ASP A 189 19.31 -7.76 0.13
CA ASP A 189 20.72 -7.60 -0.19
C ASP A 189 21.36 -6.43 0.60
N ASP A 190 20.59 -5.71 1.40
CA ASP A 190 21.07 -4.58 2.20
C ASP A 190 21.69 -5.09 3.52
N PRO A 191 22.82 -4.49 3.99
CA PRO A 191 23.42 -4.87 5.26
C PRO A 191 22.47 -4.58 6.44
N GLN A 192 22.05 -5.62 7.15
CA GLN A 192 21.09 -5.50 8.26
C GLN A 192 21.57 -4.56 9.38
N GLU A 193 22.87 -4.54 9.67
CA GLU A 193 23.46 -3.62 10.65
C GLU A 193 23.28 -2.16 10.22
N PHE A 194 23.47 -1.85 8.94
CA PHE A 194 23.23 -0.52 8.40
C PHE A 194 21.74 -0.14 8.49
N LEU A 195 20.84 -1.03 8.10
CA LEU A 195 19.40 -0.75 8.16
C LEU A 195 18.93 -0.41 9.58
N ARG A 196 19.48 -1.09 10.60
CA ARG A 196 19.17 -0.81 12.01
C ARG A 196 19.61 0.60 12.47
N THR A 197 20.67 1.15 11.90
CA THR A 197 21.12 2.50 12.23
C THR A 197 20.19 3.60 11.70
N LEU A 198 19.24 3.25 10.83
CA LEU A 198 18.29 4.19 10.22
C LEU A 198 17.02 4.41 11.05
N ALA A 199 16.97 3.87 12.26
CA ALA A 199 15.86 4.06 13.18
C ALA A 199 16.34 4.19 14.63
N PRO A 200 15.79 5.11 15.44
CA PRO A 200 16.16 5.28 16.85
C PRO A 200 16.01 4.02 17.70
N LEU A 201 15.01 3.17 17.42
CA LEU A 201 14.85 1.89 18.12
C LEU A 201 15.95 0.86 17.79
N GLY A 202 16.81 1.14 16.81
CA GLY A 202 17.86 0.22 16.38
C GLY A 202 17.33 -1.09 15.78
N THR A 203 16.11 -1.09 15.24
CA THR A 203 15.45 -2.27 14.69
C THR A 203 14.98 -2.04 13.26
N VAL A 204 14.89 -3.10 12.48
CA VAL A 204 14.18 -3.13 11.20
C VAL A 204 12.77 -3.61 11.48
N SER A 205 11.76 -2.93 10.96
CA SER A 205 10.36 -3.33 11.15
C SER A 205 10.08 -4.67 10.48
N SER A 206 9.29 -5.51 11.10
CA SER A 206 8.79 -6.73 10.47
C SER A 206 7.61 -6.42 9.54
N VAL A 207 7.31 -7.34 8.62
CA VAL A 207 6.08 -7.27 7.82
C VAL A 207 4.85 -7.19 8.72
N LYS A 208 4.87 -7.89 9.86
CA LYS A 208 3.75 -7.88 10.82
C LYS A 208 3.49 -6.49 11.38
N ASP A 209 4.52 -5.72 11.73
CA ASP A 209 4.35 -4.37 12.29
C ASP A 209 3.60 -3.45 11.31
N ILE A 210 3.93 -3.55 10.02
CA ILE A 210 3.25 -2.77 8.98
C ILE A 210 1.82 -3.25 8.78
N VAL A 211 1.61 -4.57 8.78
CA VAL A 211 0.28 -5.17 8.59
C VAL A 211 -0.65 -4.84 9.75
N ASP A 212 -0.15 -4.80 10.98
CA ASP A 212 -0.95 -4.39 12.15
C ASP A 212 -1.47 -2.95 12.00
N ALA A 213 -0.64 -2.03 11.51
CA ALA A 213 -1.05 -0.66 11.22
C ALA A 213 -2.07 -0.59 10.06
N ILE A 214 -1.88 -1.38 9.00
CA ILE A 214 -2.84 -1.49 7.89
C ILE A 214 -4.19 -1.95 8.40
N VAL A 215 -4.23 -3.01 9.21
CA VAL A 215 -5.46 -3.55 9.77
C VAL A 215 -6.14 -2.53 10.69
N TYR A 216 -5.37 -1.88 11.57
CA TYR A 216 -5.88 -0.82 12.44
C TYR A 216 -6.57 0.28 11.63
N LEU A 217 -5.90 0.85 10.62
CA LEU A 217 -6.46 1.92 9.79
C LEU A 217 -7.67 1.45 8.97
N THR A 218 -7.70 0.19 8.58
CA THR A 218 -8.84 -0.39 7.87
C THR A 218 -10.08 -0.50 8.77
N GLU A 219 -9.91 -0.83 10.04
CA GLU A 219 -11.01 -1.10 10.99
C GLU A 219 -11.38 0.10 11.87
N ALA A 220 -10.47 1.05 12.10
CA ALA A 220 -10.68 2.23 12.95
C ALA A 220 -11.68 3.22 12.31
N GLN A 221 -12.92 3.25 12.82
CA GLN A 221 -14.04 3.96 12.19
C GLN A 221 -13.92 5.49 12.23
N ASN A 222 -13.16 6.05 13.15
CA ASN A 222 -13.03 7.51 13.34
C ASN A 222 -11.60 8.00 13.03
N VAL A 223 -10.89 7.33 12.11
CA VAL A 223 -9.55 7.72 11.66
C VAL A 223 -9.57 7.91 10.15
N THR A 224 -9.32 9.12 9.68
CA THR A 224 -9.21 9.47 8.26
C THR A 224 -8.28 10.67 8.07
N GLY A 225 -7.53 10.69 6.98
CA GLY A 225 -6.56 11.75 6.66
C GLY A 225 -5.21 11.58 7.38
N GLU A 226 -5.00 10.47 8.09
CA GLU A 226 -3.81 10.22 8.91
C GLU A 226 -2.74 9.43 8.15
N SER A 227 -1.48 9.73 8.46
CA SER A 227 -0.32 8.94 8.08
C SER A 227 0.32 8.33 9.33
N VAL A 228 0.20 7.00 9.47
CA VAL A 228 0.79 6.28 10.59
C VAL A 228 2.20 5.83 10.27
N HIS A 229 3.18 6.36 10.99
CA HIS A 229 4.57 5.98 10.84
C HIS A 229 4.85 4.66 11.58
N VAL A 230 5.45 3.72 10.85
CA VAL A 230 5.94 2.44 11.39
C VAL A 230 7.39 2.31 10.98
N ASP A 231 8.26 3.06 11.66
CA ASP A 231 9.63 3.33 11.22
C ASP A 231 10.66 3.33 12.37
N GLY A 232 10.26 2.83 13.54
CA GLY A 232 11.13 2.80 14.71
C GLY A 232 11.52 4.18 15.24
N GLY A 233 10.73 5.22 14.94
CA GLY A 233 10.94 6.60 15.36
C GLY A 233 11.80 7.44 14.39
N ALA A 234 12.14 6.91 13.21
CA ALA A 234 13.00 7.60 12.24
C ALA A 234 12.46 8.99 11.83
N HIS A 235 11.14 9.16 11.80
CA HIS A 235 10.50 10.44 11.45
C HIS A 235 10.57 11.49 12.59
N SER A 236 10.90 11.10 13.82
CA SER A 236 10.77 12.00 14.99
C SER A 236 11.97 12.93 15.20
N GLY A 237 13.02 12.85 14.39
CA GLY A 237 14.18 13.75 14.48
C GLY A 237 15.53 13.04 14.31
N ARG A 238 16.60 13.71 14.80
CA ARG A 238 17.95 13.15 14.82
C ARG A 238 18.19 12.44 16.15
N TRP A 239 18.90 11.33 16.11
CA TRP A 239 19.34 10.55 17.25
C TRP A 239 20.81 10.19 17.14
#